data_2fa267a9b0924fc64f184024d188d5c6
#
_entry.id   2fa267a9b0924fc64f184024d188d5c6
#
_cell.length_a   1.000
_cell.length_b   1.000
_cell.length_c   1.000
_cell.angle_alpha   90.00
_cell.angle_beta   90.00
_cell.angle_gamma   90.00
#
_symmetry.space_group_name_H-M   'P 1'
#
loop_
_entity.id
_entity.type
_entity.pdbx_description
1 polymer ?
#
loop_
_entity_poly.entity_id
_entity_poly.type
_entity_poly.pdbx_seq_one_letter_code
_entity_poly.pdbx_strand_id
1 'polypeptide(L)'
;TPRRLALTVHGIPVRQPDLKDERKGPKIGAPDAAVQGFLKATGLKSLDEAKIQKDPKKGDFYVALIEKPGRPAIDVLADILPVIVRTFPWPKSMRWGERSAKPGALQWVRPLHSIIATFGPETEEPEIIKFDVAGIEAGQVTRGHRFMAPAEISVRRFEDYVSKLEAAKV
;
A
#
# COMPACT_ATOMS: atom_id res chain seq x y z
N THR A 1 -2.49 -7.24 -24.09
CA THR A 1 -2.86 -8.61 -24.49
C THR A 1 -3.78 -9.24 -23.46
N PRO A 2 -4.60 -10.23 -23.81
CA PRO A 2 -5.56 -10.87 -22.88
C PRO A 2 -4.89 -11.63 -21.72
N ARG A 3 -3.58 -11.72 -21.67
CA ARG A 3 -2.79 -12.38 -20.62
C ARG A 3 -2.00 -11.43 -19.75
N ARG A 4 -2.03 -10.13 -20.01
CA ARG A 4 -1.27 -9.13 -19.27
C ARG A 4 -2.17 -7.97 -18.90
N LEU A 5 -2.13 -7.57 -17.66
CA LEU A 5 -2.72 -6.35 -17.17
C LEU A 5 -1.58 -5.43 -16.76
N ALA A 6 -1.54 -4.23 -17.30
CA ALA A 6 -0.54 -3.23 -16.96
C ALA A 6 -1.24 -1.93 -16.55
N LEU A 7 -0.70 -1.30 -15.54
CA LEU A 7 -1.15 -0.02 -15.01
C LEU A 7 0.08 0.84 -14.72
N THR A 8 0.03 2.09 -15.15
CA THR A 8 0.98 3.12 -14.72
C THR A 8 0.20 4.24 -14.03
N VAL A 9 0.76 4.75 -12.97
CA VAL A 9 0.18 5.84 -12.18
C VAL A 9 1.25 6.91 -11.96
N HIS A 10 0.93 8.14 -12.33
CA HIS A 10 1.81 9.30 -12.15
C HIS A 10 1.34 10.17 -10.99
N GLY A 11 2.25 10.95 -10.41
CA GLY A 11 1.92 11.93 -9.38
C GLY A 11 1.70 11.35 -7.98
N ILE A 12 2.14 10.12 -7.73
CA ILE A 12 2.13 9.57 -6.37
C ILE A 12 3.24 10.26 -5.56
N PRO A 13 2.92 10.88 -4.40
CA PRO A 13 3.94 11.48 -3.55
C PRO A 13 4.88 10.41 -2.98
N VAL A 14 6.15 10.76 -2.81
CA VAL A 14 7.20 9.84 -2.31
C VAL A 14 6.93 9.40 -0.86
N ARG A 15 6.20 10.22 -0.10
CA ARG A 15 5.86 9.98 1.30
C ARG A 15 4.46 10.50 1.60
N GLN A 16 3.74 9.83 2.47
CA GLN A 16 2.50 10.35 3.04
C GLN A 16 2.78 11.62 3.86
N PRO A 17 1.89 12.61 3.84
CA PRO A 17 1.99 13.75 4.75
C PRO A 17 1.88 13.29 6.19
N ASP A 18 2.57 14.01 7.09
CA ASP A 18 2.43 13.77 8.51
C ASP A 18 1.01 14.12 8.94
N LEU A 19 0.33 13.17 9.58
CA LEU A 19 -1.01 13.37 10.11
C LEU A 19 -0.89 14.00 11.49
N LYS A 20 -1.45 15.21 11.63
CA LYS A 20 -1.66 15.86 12.91
C LYS A 20 -3.13 15.74 13.26
N ASP A 21 -3.46 14.83 14.17
CA ASP A 21 -4.82 14.63 14.65
C ASP A 21 -4.95 15.28 16.04
N GLU A 22 -5.91 16.19 16.15
CA GLU A 22 -6.23 16.84 17.42
C GLU A 22 -7.39 16.12 18.10
N ARG A 23 -7.12 15.41 19.17
CA ARG A 23 -8.16 14.79 19.98
C ARG A 23 -8.47 15.62 21.22
N LYS A 24 -9.72 16.06 21.30
CA LYS A 24 -10.25 16.73 22.49
C LYS A 24 -10.43 15.72 23.61
N GLY A 25 -9.85 16.04 24.76
CA GLY A 25 -9.91 15.26 25.97
C GLY A 25 -10.92 15.78 26.99
N PRO A 26 -10.87 15.25 28.19
CA PRO A 26 -11.72 15.66 29.31
C PRO A 26 -11.40 17.10 29.76
N LYS A 27 -12.34 17.72 30.43
CA LYS A 27 -12.15 19.03 31.07
C LYS A 27 -11.12 18.93 32.20
N ILE A 28 -10.48 20.06 32.51
CA ILE A 28 -9.62 20.16 33.71
C ILE A 28 -10.45 19.87 34.93
N GLY A 29 -9.99 18.94 35.79
CA GLY A 29 -10.72 18.46 36.98
C GLY A 29 -11.73 17.35 36.73
N ALA A 30 -11.72 16.73 35.56
CA ALA A 30 -12.53 15.55 35.29
C ALA A 30 -12.06 14.33 36.11
N PRO A 31 -12.94 13.35 36.38
CA PRO A 31 -12.58 12.12 37.12
C PRO A 31 -11.42 11.36 36.50
N ASP A 32 -10.58 10.73 37.32
CA ASP A 32 -9.40 9.98 36.88
C ASP A 32 -9.70 8.92 35.83
N ALA A 33 -10.88 8.30 35.88
CA ALA A 33 -11.31 7.33 34.88
C ALA A 33 -11.40 7.92 33.44
N ALA A 34 -11.89 9.17 33.35
CA ALA A 34 -11.97 9.88 32.04
C ALA A 34 -10.59 10.29 31.53
N VAL A 35 -9.70 10.68 32.45
CA VAL A 35 -8.31 11.01 32.14
C VAL A 35 -7.55 9.78 31.67
N GLN A 36 -7.68 8.66 32.35
CA GLN A 36 -7.04 7.40 31.93
C GLN A 36 -7.58 6.87 30.63
N GLY A 37 -8.88 6.98 30.36
CA GLY A 37 -9.49 6.66 29.07
C GLY A 37 -8.92 7.50 27.94
N PHE A 38 -8.73 8.79 28.17
CA PHE A 38 -8.12 9.71 27.21
C PHE A 38 -6.66 9.38 26.92
N LEU A 39 -5.84 9.13 27.96
CA LEU A 39 -4.43 8.76 27.81
C LEU A 39 -4.28 7.44 27.02
N LYS A 40 -5.11 6.43 27.32
CA LYS A 40 -5.14 5.17 26.57
C LYS A 40 -5.54 5.37 25.11
N ALA A 41 -6.54 6.21 24.84
CA ALA A 41 -7.04 6.45 23.49
C ALA A 41 -6.08 7.28 22.63
N THR A 42 -5.26 8.12 23.25
CA THR A 42 -4.29 9.01 22.58
C THR A 42 -2.87 8.46 22.56
N GLY A 43 -2.57 7.45 23.39
CA GLY A 43 -1.24 6.88 23.54
C GLY A 43 -0.25 7.75 24.30
N LEU A 44 -0.74 8.80 24.97
CA LEU A 44 0.07 9.68 25.82
C LEU A 44 0.43 8.99 27.12
N LYS A 45 1.64 9.24 27.62
CA LYS A 45 2.11 8.68 28.89
C LYS A 45 1.66 9.49 30.11
N SER A 46 1.50 10.80 29.94
CA SER A 46 1.07 11.71 30.99
C SER A 46 0.21 12.86 30.44
N LEU A 47 -0.54 13.53 31.34
CA LEU A 47 -1.31 14.73 31.01
C LEU A 47 -0.43 15.93 30.66
N ASP A 48 0.82 15.94 31.08
CA ASP A 48 1.76 17.04 30.81
C ASP A 48 2.12 17.13 29.31
N GLU A 49 1.92 16.04 28.58
CA GLU A 49 2.10 15.98 27.11
C GLU A 49 0.89 16.57 26.35
N ALA A 50 -0.25 16.72 27.02
CA ALA A 50 -1.46 17.30 26.43
C ALA A 50 -1.44 18.83 26.52
N LYS A 51 -1.87 19.50 25.43
CA LYS A 51 -2.06 20.95 25.44
C LYS A 51 -3.39 21.30 26.11
N ILE A 52 -3.41 22.38 26.86
CA ILE A 52 -4.63 22.91 27.45
C ILE A 52 -5.21 23.94 26.47
N GLN A 53 -6.41 23.70 25.99
CA GLN A 53 -7.15 24.66 25.19
C GLN A 53 -8.20 25.35 26.05
N LYS A 54 -8.13 26.67 26.10
CA LYS A 54 -9.09 27.51 26.83
C LYS A 54 -10.32 27.76 25.97
N ASP A 55 -11.48 27.41 26.48
CA ASP A 55 -12.77 27.69 25.85
C ASP A 55 -13.63 28.53 26.83
N PRO A 56 -13.91 29.81 26.51
CA PRO A 56 -14.65 30.70 27.39
C PRO A 56 -16.10 30.25 27.64
N LYS A 57 -16.66 29.35 26.80
CA LYS A 57 -18.06 28.87 26.96
C LYS A 57 -18.18 27.48 27.60
N LYS A 58 -17.15 26.64 27.42
CA LYS A 58 -17.21 25.23 27.83
C LYS A 58 -16.23 24.83 28.92
N GLY A 59 -15.36 25.77 29.35
CA GLY A 59 -14.26 25.52 30.27
C GLY A 59 -13.03 24.89 29.61
N ASP A 60 -11.91 24.96 30.31
CA ASP A 60 -10.64 24.47 29.82
C ASP A 60 -10.63 22.93 29.70
N PHE A 61 -10.08 22.42 28.59
CA PHE A 61 -10.00 20.98 28.34
C PHE A 61 -8.62 20.60 27.78
N TYR A 62 -8.26 19.35 27.98
CA TYR A 62 -7.04 18.79 27.43
C TYR A 62 -7.19 18.50 25.93
N VAL A 63 -6.12 18.75 25.17
CA VAL A 63 -6.05 18.41 23.74
C VAL A 63 -4.78 17.63 23.49
N ALA A 64 -4.91 16.42 22.98
CA ALA A 64 -3.79 15.63 22.53
C ALA A 64 -3.50 15.94 21.04
N LEU A 65 -2.29 16.36 20.76
CA LEU A 65 -1.75 16.43 19.41
C LEU A 65 -1.08 15.08 19.11
N ILE A 66 -1.74 14.26 18.30
CA ILE A 66 -1.18 12.98 17.86
C ILE A 66 -0.49 13.24 16.52
N GLU A 67 0.83 13.31 16.54
CA GLU A 67 1.63 13.39 15.32
C GLU A 67 1.97 11.96 14.88
N LYS A 68 1.41 11.54 13.75
CA LYS A 68 1.79 10.30 13.10
C LYS A 68 2.65 10.65 11.90
N PRO A 69 3.95 10.33 11.92
CA PRO A 69 4.81 10.57 10.77
C PRO A 69 4.29 9.78 9.57
N GLY A 70 4.25 10.43 8.42
CA GLY A 70 3.84 9.80 7.18
C GLY A 70 4.81 8.67 6.81
N ARG A 71 4.28 7.58 6.28
CA ARG A 71 5.07 6.43 5.81
C ARG A 71 5.63 6.70 4.41
N PRO A 72 6.80 6.13 4.06
CA PRO A 72 7.27 6.09 2.67
C PRO A 72 6.21 5.47 1.75
N ALA A 73 6.04 6.02 0.55
CA ALA A 73 5.04 5.52 -0.39
C ALA A 73 5.29 4.05 -0.78
N ILE A 74 6.54 3.65 -0.87
CA ILE A 74 6.92 2.27 -1.22
C ILE A 74 6.38 1.26 -0.20
N ASP A 75 6.42 1.58 1.10
CA ASP A 75 5.91 0.71 2.17
C ASP A 75 4.38 0.63 2.14
N VAL A 76 3.73 1.76 1.87
CA VAL A 76 2.28 1.81 1.74
C VAL A 76 1.81 1.01 0.52
N LEU A 77 2.52 1.12 -0.60
CA LEU A 77 2.23 0.36 -1.81
C LEU A 77 2.45 -1.15 -1.60
N ALA A 78 3.50 -1.53 -0.85
CA ALA A 78 3.75 -2.93 -0.51
C ALA A 78 2.61 -3.55 0.32
N ASP A 79 1.92 -2.76 1.15
CA ASP A 79 0.74 -3.21 1.90
C ASP A 79 -0.54 -3.26 1.04
N ILE A 80 -0.73 -2.27 0.17
CA ILE A 80 -1.99 -2.10 -0.60
C ILE A 80 -2.05 -3.03 -1.81
N LEU A 81 -0.96 -3.17 -2.57
CA LEU A 81 -0.96 -3.92 -3.82
C LEU A 81 -1.37 -5.40 -3.65
N PRO A 82 -0.89 -6.14 -2.64
CA PRO A 82 -1.37 -7.50 -2.40
C PRO A 82 -2.86 -7.58 -2.14
N VAL A 83 -3.42 -6.60 -1.42
CA VAL A 83 -4.86 -6.53 -1.15
C VAL A 83 -5.62 -6.30 -2.44
N ILE A 84 -5.19 -5.35 -3.27
CA ILE A 84 -5.82 -5.07 -4.57
C ILE A 84 -5.81 -6.33 -5.44
N VAL A 85 -4.70 -7.03 -5.55
CA VAL A 85 -4.59 -8.25 -6.36
C VAL A 85 -5.51 -9.36 -5.82
N ARG A 86 -5.58 -9.53 -4.50
CA ARG A 86 -6.41 -10.58 -3.87
C ARG A 86 -7.91 -10.29 -3.96
N THR A 87 -8.30 -9.02 -3.94
CA THR A 87 -9.71 -8.59 -3.92
C THR A 87 -10.18 -8.02 -5.26
N PHE A 88 -9.39 -8.20 -6.31
CA PHE A 88 -9.71 -7.64 -7.63
C PHE A 88 -11.07 -8.17 -8.13
N PRO A 89 -12.02 -7.28 -8.50
CA PRO A 89 -13.40 -7.66 -8.80
C PRO A 89 -13.56 -8.26 -10.19
N TRP A 90 -12.97 -9.41 -10.43
CA TRP A 90 -13.13 -10.12 -11.68
C TRP A 90 -14.57 -10.62 -11.84
N PRO A 91 -15.27 -10.34 -12.94
CA PRO A 91 -16.61 -10.89 -13.19
C PRO A 91 -16.59 -12.42 -13.32
N LYS A 92 -15.46 -12.96 -13.79
CA LYS A 92 -15.19 -14.41 -13.84
C LYS A 92 -13.72 -14.66 -13.52
N SER A 93 -13.45 -15.64 -12.69
CA SER A 93 -12.09 -16.08 -12.38
C SER A 93 -11.92 -17.57 -12.73
N MET A 94 -10.68 -17.95 -13.02
CA MET A 94 -10.33 -19.36 -13.29
C MET A 94 -9.75 -20.01 -12.03
N ARG A 95 -10.00 -21.29 -11.90
CA ARG A 95 -9.27 -22.17 -10.97
C ARG A 95 -8.24 -22.96 -11.78
N TRP A 96 -7.05 -23.12 -11.22
CA TRP A 96 -5.97 -23.86 -11.87
C TRP A 96 -5.14 -24.62 -10.85
N GLY A 97 -4.96 -25.90 -11.10
CA GLY A 97 -4.17 -26.79 -10.26
C GLY A 97 -4.68 -26.91 -8.82
N GLU A 98 -3.97 -27.67 -8.04
CA GLU A 98 -4.32 -28.02 -6.67
C GLU A 98 -4.35 -26.80 -5.72
N ARG A 99 -3.48 -25.82 -5.98
CA ARG A 99 -3.41 -24.59 -5.17
C ARG A 99 -4.70 -23.77 -5.20
N SER A 100 -5.42 -23.78 -6.32
CA SER A 100 -6.66 -23.00 -6.48
C SER A 100 -7.92 -23.71 -5.95
N ALA A 101 -7.80 -24.99 -5.58
CA ALA A 101 -8.91 -25.76 -5.02
C ALA A 101 -9.13 -25.49 -3.52
N LYS A 102 -8.14 -24.94 -2.84
CA LYS A 102 -8.20 -24.66 -1.40
C LYS A 102 -9.06 -23.42 -1.09
N PRO A 103 -9.80 -23.40 0.02
CA PRO A 103 -10.48 -22.18 0.49
C PRO A 103 -9.48 -21.04 0.67
N GLY A 104 -9.85 -19.82 0.24
CA GLY A 104 -8.99 -18.64 0.31
C GLY A 104 -7.88 -18.57 -0.75
N ALA A 105 -7.86 -19.49 -1.71
CA ALA A 105 -6.92 -19.41 -2.83
C ALA A 105 -7.14 -18.16 -3.68
N LEU A 106 -6.05 -17.66 -4.28
CA LEU A 106 -6.09 -16.50 -5.17
C LEU A 106 -7.05 -16.77 -6.35
N GLN A 107 -7.99 -15.87 -6.52
CA GLN A 107 -8.91 -15.87 -7.66
C GLN A 107 -8.46 -14.81 -8.67
N TRP A 108 -8.06 -15.25 -9.85
CA TRP A 108 -7.63 -14.37 -10.93
C TRP A 108 -8.30 -14.78 -12.24
N VAL A 109 -8.40 -13.86 -13.21
CA VAL A 109 -9.05 -14.14 -14.49
C VAL A 109 -8.36 -15.27 -15.26
N ARG A 110 -7.04 -15.41 -15.12
CA ARG A 110 -6.20 -16.48 -15.67
C ARG A 110 -5.09 -16.81 -14.68
N PRO A 111 -4.38 -17.95 -14.82
CA PRO A 111 -3.23 -18.24 -13.96
C PRO A 111 -2.24 -17.06 -13.90
N LEU A 112 -2.01 -16.55 -12.70
CA LEU A 112 -1.03 -15.50 -12.46
C LEU A 112 0.35 -16.14 -12.30
N HIS A 113 1.33 -15.70 -13.09
CA HIS A 113 2.68 -16.27 -13.11
C HIS A 113 3.74 -15.32 -12.57
N SER A 114 3.57 -14.03 -12.79
CA SER A 114 4.52 -13.01 -12.32
C SER A 114 3.82 -11.68 -12.06
N ILE A 115 4.39 -10.93 -11.15
CA ILE A 115 3.97 -9.58 -10.81
C ILE A 115 5.17 -8.67 -10.97
N ILE A 116 5.01 -7.59 -11.72
CA ILE A 116 5.98 -6.51 -11.79
C ILE A 116 5.43 -5.34 -11.00
N ALA A 117 6.21 -4.81 -10.08
CA ALA A 117 5.84 -3.64 -9.32
C ALA A 117 7.08 -2.79 -9.04
N THR A 118 7.15 -1.64 -9.67
CA THR A 118 8.25 -0.69 -9.54
C THR A 118 7.71 0.70 -9.21
N PHE A 119 8.45 1.43 -8.40
CA PHE A 119 8.11 2.78 -7.97
C PHE A 119 9.38 3.66 -7.94
N GLY A 120 9.27 4.87 -8.41
CA GLY A 120 10.37 5.85 -8.36
C GLY A 120 10.13 7.05 -9.25
N PRO A 121 10.94 8.12 -9.08
CA PRO A 121 10.89 9.29 -9.94
C PRO A 121 11.40 8.97 -11.35
N GLU A 122 11.03 9.78 -12.33
CA GLU A 122 11.44 9.57 -13.72
C GLU A 122 12.95 9.70 -13.96
N THR A 123 13.63 10.39 -13.06
CA THR A 123 15.07 10.69 -13.17
C THR A 123 15.99 9.64 -12.58
N GLU A 124 15.47 8.73 -11.75
CA GLU A 124 16.27 7.74 -11.02
C GLU A 124 15.84 6.32 -11.37
N GLU A 125 16.69 5.33 -11.06
CA GLU A 125 16.29 3.92 -11.18
C GLU A 125 15.13 3.63 -10.23
N PRO A 126 14.02 3.04 -10.73
CA PRO A 126 12.89 2.71 -9.89
C PRO A 126 13.23 1.57 -8.93
N GLU A 127 12.73 1.67 -7.72
CA GLU A 127 12.82 0.61 -6.73
C GLU A 127 11.73 -0.44 -6.96
N ILE A 128 12.05 -1.70 -6.63
CA ILE A 128 11.08 -2.79 -6.65
C ILE A 128 10.23 -2.72 -5.38
N ILE A 129 8.92 -2.66 -5.54
CA ILE A 129 7.99 -2.80 -4.42
C ILE A 129 7.91 -4.28 -4.06
N LYS A 130 8.46 -4.65 -2.90
CA LYS A 130 8.56 -6.04 -2.47
C LYS A 130 7.28 -6.48 -1.76
N PHE A 131 6.57 -7.42 -2.34
CA PHE A 131 5.41 -8.11 -1.71
C PHE A 131 5.19 -9.46 -2.35
N ASP A 132 4.37 -10.30 -1.71
CA ASP A 132 3.96 -11.63 -2.17
C ASP A 132 2.45 -11.74 -2.30
N VAL A 133 2.02 -12.42 -3.34
CA VAL A 133 0.63 -12.83 -3.52
C VAL A 133 0.56 -14.32 -3.86
N ALA A 134 0.14 -15.12 -2.91
CA ALA A 134 -0.03 -16.58 -3.07
C ALA A 134 1.26 -17.29 -3.53
N GLY A 135 2.42 -16.86 -3.02
CA GLY A 135 3.73 -17.42 -3.36
C GLY A 135 4.32 -16.88 -4.67
N ILE A 136 3.76 -15.79 -5.20
CA ILE A 136 4.30 -15.05 -6.36
C ILE A 136 4.88 -13.75 -5.84
N GLU A 137 6.21 -13.67 -5.79
CA GLU A 137 6.91 -12.47 -5.39
C GLU A 137 6.87 -11.41 -6.49
N ALA A 138 6.64 -10.16 -6.09
CA ALA A 138 6.72 -9.03 -6.99
C ALA A 138 8.19 -8.72 -7.31
N GLY A 139 8.45 -8.39 -8.57
CA GLY A 139 9.79 -8.11 -9.05
C GLY A 139 9.78 -7.13 -10.23
N GLN A 140 10.77 -7.27 -11.08
CA GLN A 140 10.93 -6.47 -12.30
C GLN A 140 11.15 -7.32 -13.55
N VAL A 141 10.84 -8.63 -13.49
CA VAL A 141 11.13 -9.56 -14.58
C VAL A 141 9.84 -10.05 -15.23
N THR A 142 9.82 -10.04 -16.54
CA THR A 142 8.78 -10.64 -17.38
C THR A 142 9.40 -11.56 -18.44
N ARG A 143 8.58 -12.09 -19.32
CA ARG A 143 9.03 -12.96 -20.41
C ARG A 143 8.44 -12.50 -21.73
N GLY A 144 9.19 -12.70 -22.80
CA GLY A 144 8.77 -12.42 -24.16
C GLY A 144 7.80 -13.46 -24.74
N HIS A 145 7.73 -13.51 -26.05
CA HIS A 145 6.92 -14.51 -26.76
C HIS A 145 7.43 -15.92 -26.47
N ARG A 146 6.53 -16.81 -26.11
CA ARG A 146 6.82 -18.16 -25.63
C ARG A 146 7.81 -18.97 -26.50
N PHE A 147 7.73 -18.81 -27.81
CA PHE A 147 8.55 -19.55 -28.77
C PHE A 147 9.59 -18.68 -29.47
N MET A 148 9.23 -17.44 -29.83
CA MET A 148 10.10 -16.55 -30.62
C MET A 148 11.10 -15.77 -29.75
N ALA A 149 10.78 -15.52 -28.50
CA ALA A 149 11.64 -14.80 -27.55
C ALA A 149 11.36 -15.26 -26.11
N PRO A 150 11.72 -16.51 -25.75
CA PRO A 150 11.36 -17.10 -24.46
C PRO A 150 12.18 -16.56 -23.28
N ALA A 151 13.19 -15.74 -23.53
CA ALA A 151 14.09 -15.22 -22.50
C ALA A 151 13.38 -14.33 -21.49
N GLU A 152 13.95 -14.26 -20.30
CA GLU A 152 13.54 -13.31 -19.27
C GLU A 152 13.96 -11.88 -19.65
N ILE A 153 13.08 -10.94 -19.34
CA ILE A 153 13.24 -9.54 -19.67
C ILE A 153 13.14 -8.74 -18.39
N SER A 154 14.20 -8.08 -17.99
CA SER A 154 14.16 -7.12 -16.88
C SER A 154 13.55 -5.81 -17.37
N VAL A 155 12.60 -5.29 -16.62
CA VAL A 155 11.83 -4.08 -16.93
C VAL A 155 11.95 -3.10 -15.78
N ARG A 156 12.15 -1.83 -16.10
CA ARG A 156 12.28 -0.76 -15.13
C ARG A 156 11.04 0.10 -15.04
N ARG A 157 10.56 0.59 -16.18
CA ARG A 157 9.43 1.52 -16.32
C ARG A 157 8.45 1.04 -17.37
N PHE A 158 7.33 1.74 -17.47
CA PHE A 158 6.28 1.38 -18.42
C PHE A 158 6.73 1.48 -19.88
N GLU A 159 7.48 2.52 -20.25
CA GLU A 159 8.01 2.72 -21.59
C GLU A 159 9.02 1.63 -21.95
N ASP A 160 9.89 1.30 -21.01
CA ASP A 160 10.85 0.19 -21.12
C ASP A 160 10.12 -1.16 -21.23
N TYR A 161 9.04 -1.34 -20.49
CA TYR A 161 8.17 -2.52 -20.56
C TYR A 161 7.55 -2.67 -21.96
N VAL A 162 6.96 -1.61 -22.51
CA VAL A 162 6.33 -1.64 -23.83
C VAL A 162 7.37 -1.95 -24.91
N SER A 163 8.45 -1.18 -24.96
CA SER A 163 9.48 -1.33 -26.01
C SER A 163 10.15 -2.71 -25.98
N LYS A 164 10.45 -3.23 -24.81
CA LYS A 164 11.07 -4.57 -24.65
C LYS A 164 10.11 -5.71 -25.01
N LEU A 165 8.82 -5.57 -24.71
CA LEU A 165 7.83 -6.57 -25.11
C LEU A 165 7.57 -6.56 -26.60
N GLU A 166 7.51 -5.40 -27.25
CA GLU A 166 7.42 -5.29 -28.70
C GLU A 166 8.62 -5.96 -29.40
N ALA A 167 9.85 -5.65 -28.92
CA ALA A 167 11.06 -6.31 -29.40
C ALA A 167 11.00 -7.84 -29.20
N ALA A 168 10.40 -8.30 -28.13
CA ALA A 168 10.22 -9.71 -27.77
C ALA A 168 8.94 -10.32 -28.36
N LYS A 169 8.32 -9.71 -29.37
CA LYS A 169 7.18 -10.22 -30.14
C LYS A 169 5.93 -10.48 -29.30
N VAL A 170 5.65 -9.58 -28.34
CA VAL A 170 4.46 -9.63 -27.46
C VAL A 170 3.57 -8.41 -27.71
#